data_74f74ee866f3f60a2357608a62d1d502
#
_entry.id   74f74ee866f3f60a2357608a62d1d502
#
_cell.length_a   1.000
_cell.length_b   1.000
_cell.length_c   1.000
_cell.angle_alpha   90.00
_cell.angle_beta   90.00
_cell.angle_gamma   90.00
#
_symmetry.space_group_name_H-M   'P 1'
#
loop_
_entity.id
_entity.type
_entity.pdbx_description
1 polymer ?
#
loop_
_entity_poly.entity_id
_entity_poly.type
_entity_poly.pdbx_seq_one_letter_code
_entity_poly.pdbx_strand_id
1 'polypeptide(L)'
;MKDKITVDFLGNDNVWSDAEKVISHSRIWQFLLISIGSASSIIYPHVPLVSFAAISGVTLNRKQGIISSMIIWLVNQLYGFTIREYPQTLESFTWGLVMALGTLLVTIIASLKPKFIEDKIWRYYLWLSASLVIGYVLFEGIILLSATLMLGSSHGLTVGVLGRIFVKNMVWAIALTFLHGL
;
A
#
# COMPACT_ATOMS: atom_id res chain seq x y z
N MET A 1 10.32 -3.78 47.47
CA MET A 1 9.28 -4.56 46.83
C MET A 1 9.60 -4.55 45.34
N LYS A 2 10.26 -5.61 44.83
CA LYS A 2 10.68 -5.73 43.44
C LYS A 2 9.65 -6.56 42.74
N ASP A 3 8.79 -5.91 41.94
CA ASP A 3 7.85 -6.62 41.07
C ASP A 3 8.64 -7.33 39.99
N LYS A 4 8.66 -8.65 40.06
CA LYS A 4 9.16 -9.52 39.03
C LYS A 4 8.19 -9.47 37.87
N ILE A 5 8.56 -8.75 36.79
CA ILE A 5 7.92 -8.92 35.48
C ILE A 5 8.40 -10.28 34.96
N THR A 6 7.63 -11.30 35.22
CA THR A 6 7.76 -12.60 34.55
C THR A 6 7.12 -12.44 33.18
N VAL A 7 7.96 -12.30 32.16
CA VAL A 7 7.50 -12.33 30.75
C VAL A 7 7.28 -13.79 30.40
N ASP A 8 6.04 -14.19 30.36
CA ASP A 8 5.61 -15.53 29.95
C ASP A 8 5.65 -15.59 28.41
N PHE A 9 6.73 -16.15 27.86
CA PHE A 9 6.98 -16.21 26.41
C PHE A 9 6.21 -17.32 25.67
N LEU A 10 5.43 -18.13 26.36
CA LEU A 10 4.74 -19.28 25.77
C LEU A 10 3.23 -19.18 26.01
N GLY A 11 2.50 -18.58 25.08
CA GLY A 11 1.06 -18.77 24.98
C GLY A 11 0.17 -17.57 25.23
N ASN A 12 0.65 -16.34 25.10
CA ASN A 12 -0.21 -15.18 25.31
C ASN A 12 -0.53 -14.48 23.98
N ASP A 13 -1.71 -14.80 23.41
CA ASP A 13 -2.24 -14.15 22.20
C ASP A 13 -2.32 -12.61 22.36
N ASN A 14 -2.30 -12.10 23.60
CA ASN A 14 -2.31 -10.67 23.90
C ASN A 14 -0.97 -9.97 23.60
N VAL A 15 0.17 -10.66 23.65
CA VAL A 15 1.50 -10.06 23.36
C VAL A 15 1.58 -9.61 21.91
N TRP A 16 1.00 -10.39 20.99
CA TRP A 16 0.97 -10.04 19.56
C TRP A 16 0.05 -8.88 19.26
N SER A 17 -1.13 -8.81 19.92
CA SER A 17 -2.05 -7.70 19.76
C SER A 17 -1.48 -6.39 20.30
N ASP A 18 -0.72 -6.44 21.37
CA ASP A 18 -0.06 -5.26 21.96
C ASP A 18 1.16 -4.83 21.14
N ALA A 19 1.96 -5.79 20.65
CA ALA A 19 3.03 -5.49 19.71
C ALA A 19 2.51 -4.86 18.42
N GLU A 20 1.42 -5.37 17.85
CA GLU A 20 0.78 -4.78 16.67
C GLU A 20 0.29 -3.35 16.93
N LYS A 21 -0.31 -3.08 18.10
CA LYS A 21 -0.72 -1.72 18.50
C LYS A 21 0.48 -0.76 18.61
N VAL A 22 1.58 -1.20 19.21
CA VAL A 22 2.80 -0.40 19.33
C VAL A 22 3.40 -0.10 17.95
N ILE A 23 3.49 -1.08 17.07
CA ILE A 23 4.06 -0.94 15.73
C ILE A 23 3.13 -0.08 14.85
N SER A 24 1.81 -0.29 14.93
CA SER A 24 0.82 0.50 14.17
C SER A 24 0.83 1.99 14.54
N HIS A 25 1.31 2.35 15.73
CA HIS A 25 1.52 3.73 16.16
C HIS A 25 2.96 4.21 15.93
N SER A 26 3.87 3.38 15.40
CA SER A 26 5.25 3.76 15.19
C SER A 26 5.39 4.78 14.05
N ARG A 27 5.77 6.01 14.41
CA ARG A 27 6.14 7.06 13.44
C ARG A 27 7.36 6.65 12.61
N ILE A 28 8.20 5.78 13.15
CA ILE A 28 9.38 5.25 12.45
C ILE A 28 8.94 4.40 11.26
N TRP A 29 7.98 3.49 11.45
CA TRP A 29 7.45 2.67 10.37
C TRP A 29 6.79 3.51 9.28
N GLN A 30 5.98 4.50 9.68
CA GLN A 30 5.38 5.45 8.75
C GLN A 30 6.45 6.18 7.92
N PHE A 31 7.50 6.66 8.57
CA PHE A 31 8.60 7.35 7.89
C PHE A 31 9.33 6.41 6.91
N LEU A 32 9.62 5.17 7.31
CA LEU A 32 10.26 4.16 6.45
C LEU A 32 9.41 3.88 5.21
N LEU A 33 8.09 3.67 5.37
CA LEU A 33 7.19 3.44 4.25
C LEU A 33 7.18 4.61 3.27
N ILE A 34 7.07 5.84 3.77
CA ILE A 34 7.12 7.04 2.94
C ILE A 34 8.45 7.14 2.21
N SER A 35 9.56 6.94 2.92
CA SER A 35 10.92 7.05 2.34
C SER A 35 11.15 6.02 1.25
N ILE A 36 10.85 4.75 1.51
CA ILE A 36 11.04 3.66 0.55
C ILE A 36 10.08 3.82 -0.63
N GLY A 37 8.82 4.14 -0.36
CA GLY A 37 7.81 4.34 -1.40
C GLY A 37 8.15 5.52 -2.30
N SER A 38 8.61 6.63 -1.73
CA SER A 38 9.07 7.80 -2.49
C SER A 38 10.34 7.49 -3.29
N ALA A 39 11.31 6.81 -2.70
CA ALA A 39 12.54 6.39 -3.37
C ALA A 39 12.28 5.41 -4.53
N SER A 40 11.23 4.59 -4.44
CA SER A 40 10.86 3.69 -5.53
C SER A 40 10.47 4.44 -6.81
N SER A 41 10.08 5.73 -6.72
CA SER A 41 9.79 6.58 -7.88
C SER A 41 11.05 6.85 -8.73
N ILE A 42 12.23 6.75 -8.16
CA ILE A 42 13.50 6.91 -8.87
C ILE A 42 13.72 5.71 -9.80
N ILE A 43 13.40 4.51 -9.33
CA ILE A 43 13.67 3.26 -10.04
C ILE A 43 12.56 2.94 -11.05
N TYR A 44 11.30 3.17 -10.65
CA TYR A 44 10.15 2.73 -11.43
C TYR A 44 9.33 3.90 -11.98
N PRO A 45 9.07 3.95 -13.30
CA PRO A 45 8.08 4.87 -13.87
C PRO A 45 6.68 4.64 -13.27
N HIS A 46 6.33 3.37 -13.08
CA HIS A 46 5.09 2.95 -12.43
C HIS A 46 5.41 2.35 -11.06
N VAL A 47 5.34 3.18 -10.04
CA VAL A 47 5.52 2.77 -8.64
C VAL A 47 4.46 1.72 -8.29
N PRO A 48 4.80 0.70 -7.47
CA PRO A 48 3.84 -0.30 -7.01
C PRO A 48 2.90 0.29 -5.93
N LEU A 49 2.08 1.28 -6.33
CA LEU A 49 1.21 2.04 -5.43
C LEU A 49 0.25 1.16 -4.65
N VAL A 50 -0.25 0.07 -5.26
CA VAL A 50 -1.17 -0.86 -4.60
C VAL A 50 -0.51 -1.53 -3.39
N SER A 51 0.76 -1.94 -3.51
CA SER A 51 1.50 -2.56 -2.40
C SER A 51 1.68 -1.59 -1.25
N PHE A 52 2.16 -0.37 -1.55
CA PHE A 52 2.35 0.66 -0.52
C PHE A 52 1.02 1.07 0.11
N ALA A 53 -0.06 1.18 -0.66
CA ALA A 53 -1.38 1.49 -0.18
C ALA A 53 -1.95 0.38 0.73
N ALA A 54 -1.85 -0.88 0.30
CA ALA A 54 -2.32 -2.02 1.08
C ALA A 54 -1.54 -2.18 2.39
N ILE A 55 -0.20 -2.15 2.33
CA ILE A 55 0.66 -2.22 3.52
C ILE A 55 0.37 -1.06 4.47
N SER A 56 0.31 0.18 3.95
CA SER A 56 0.00 1.35 4.78
C SER A 56 -1.37 1.22 5.47
N GLY A 57 -2.39 0.72 4.75
CA GLY A 57 -3.72 0.52 5.31
C GLY A 57 -3.80 -0.58 6.37
N VAL A 58 -3.08 -1.69 6.16
CA VAL A 58 -3.08 -2.82 7.11
C VAL A 58 -2.20 -2.54 8.32
N THR A 59 -1.01 -1.95 8.15
CA THR A 59 0.00 -1.82 9.22
C THR A 59 -0.12 -0.54 10.05
N LEU A 60 -0.66 0.54 9.48
CA LEU A 60 -0.81 1.81 10.17
C LEU A 60 -2.26 2.05 10.63
N ASN A 61 -2.47 3.04 11.50
CA ASN A 61 -3.82 3.53 11.72
C ASN A 61 -4.34 4.23 10.45
N ARG A 62 -5.67 4.28 10.29
CA ARG A 62 -6.32 4.77 9.06
C ARG A 62 -5.81 6.14 8.60
N LYS A 63 -5.64 7.09 9.53
CA LYS A 63 -5.16 8.44 9.21
C LYS A 63 -3.72 8.41 8.71
N GLN A 64 -2.83 7.70 9.41
CA GLN A 64 -1.43 7.57 9.01
C GLN A 64 -1.31 6.81 7.68
N GLY A 65 -2.08 5.74 7.48
CA GLY A 65 -2.10 4.98 6.23
C GLY A 65 -2.47 5.85 5.03
N ILE A 66 -3.54 6.64 5.15
CA ILE A 66 -3.97 7.58 4.11
C ILE A 66 -2.89 8.63 3.84
N ILE A 67 -2.34 9.25 4.88
CA ILE A 67 -1.28 10.25 4.72
C ILE A 67 -0.07 9.65 4.01
N SER A 68 0.39 8.47 4.44
CA SER A 68 1.57 7.82 3.86
C SER A 68 1.38 7.48 2.39
N SER A 69 0.27 6.84 2.04
CA SER A 69 -0.01 6.46 0.65
C SER A 69 -0.18 7.69 -0.26
N MET A 70 -0.80 8.76 0.24
CA MET A 70 -0.95 10.00 -0.52
C MET A 70 0.37 10.75 -0.71
N ILE A 71 1.26 10.76 0.29
CA ILE A 71 2.60 11.33 0.14
C ILE A 71 3.40 10.54 -0.91
N ILE A 72 3.39 9.21 -0.86
CA ILE A 72 4.08 8.36 -1.83
C ILE A 72 3.56 8.63 -3.25
N TRP A 73 2.24 8.69 -3.42
CA TRP A 73 1.62 9.05 -4.69
C TRP A 73 2.06 10.45 -5.15
N LEU A 74 1.99 11.46 -4.27
CA LEU A 74 2.34 12.83 -4.61
C LEU A 74 3.81 12.96 -5.03
N VAL A 75 4.74 12.33 -4.30
CA VAL A 75 6.16 12.32 -4.66
C VAL A 75 6.36 11.64 -6.03
N ASN A 76 5.64 10.56 -6.31
CA ASN A 76 5.69 9.94 -7.63
C ASN A 76 5.21 10.88 -8.74
N GLN A 77 4.13 11.62 -8.52
CA GLN A 77 3.63 12.60 -9.51
C GLN A 77 4.65 13.75 -9.69
N LEU A 78 5.14 14.32 -8.60
CA LEU A 78 6.15 15.38 -8.67
C LEU A 78 7.40 14.91 -9.42
N TYR A 79 7.91 13.73 -9.11
CA TYR A 79 9.05 13.14 -9.81
C TYR A 79 8.76 12.92 -11.30
N GLY A 80 7.56 12.46 -11.62
CA GLY A 80 7.10 12.26 -12.99
C GLY A 80 7.12 13.57 -13.80
N PHE A 81 6.54 14.63 -13.24
CA PHE A 81 6.43 15.92 -13.95
C PHE A 81 7.74 16.74 -13.96
N THR A 82 8.62 16.57 -12.94
CA THR A 82 9.84 17.40 -12.82
C THR A 82 11.08 16.73 -13.39
N ILE A 83 11.24 15.41 -13.18
CA ILE A 83 12.47 14.69 -13.54
C ILE A 83 12.28 13.82 -14.78
N ARG A 84 11.10 13.21 -14.95
CA ARG A 84 10.77 12.36 -16.12
C ARG A 84 10.13 13.14 -17.25
N GLU A 85 9.90 14.45 -17.07
CA GLU A 85 9.35 15.35 -18.08
C GLU A 85 8.03 14.87 -18.67
N TYR A 86 7.13 14.33 -17.83
CA TYR A 86 5.79 13.96 -18.28
C TYR A 86 5.07 15.16 -18.88
N PRO A 87 4.33 14.98 -19.99
CA PRO A 87 3.60 16.07 -20.61
C PRO A 87 2.69 16.78 -19.61
N GLN A 88 2.78 18.12 -19.55
CA GLN A 88 1.91 18.92 -18.66
C GLN A 88 0.57 19.20 -19.36
N THR A 89 -0.17 18.14 -19.65
CA THR A 89 -1.47 18.19 -20.28
C THR A 89 -2.59 17.86 -19.29
N LEU A 90 -3.80 18.29 -19.59
CA LEU A 90 -4.98 17.94 -18.80
C LEU A 90 -5.13 16.41 -18.67
N GLU A 91 -4.83 15.68 -19.72
CA GLU A 91 -4.86 14.22 -19.73
C GLU A 91 -3.88 13.62 -18.71
N SER A 92 -2.62 14.07 -18.71
CA SER A 92 -1.61 13.59 -17.75
C SER A 92 -1.98 13.89 -16.29
N PHE A 93 -2.53 15.07 -16.01
CA PHE A 93 -3.04 15.42 -14.69
C PHE A 93 -4.24 14.54 -14.30
N THR A 94 -5.14 14.27 -15.24
CA THR A 94 -6.30 13.39 -14.98
C THR A 94 -5.83 11.97 -14.65
N TRP A 95 -4.84 11.42 -15.36
CA TRP A 95 -4.23 10.13 -15.02
C TRP A 95 -3.61 10.13 -13.62
N GLY A 96 -2.95 11.21 -13.24
CA GLY A 96 -2.44 11.40 -11.89
C GLY A 96 -3.54 11.30 -10.83
N LEU A 97 -4.68 11.99 -11.06
CA LEU A 97 -5.84 11.96 -10.15
C LEU A 97 -6.51 10.58 -10.09
N VAL A 98 -6.63 9.89 -11.22
CA VAL A 98 -7.16 8.51 -11.27
C VAL A 98 -6.30 7.59 -10.40
N MET A 99 -4.98 7.69 -10.50
CA MET A 99 -4.06 6.92 -9.64
C MET A 99 -4.18 7.32 -8.17
N ALA A 100 -4.41 8.60 -7.84
CA ALA A 100 -4.67 9.04 -6.46
C ALA A 100 -5.92 8.38 -5.89
N LEU A 101 -7.02 8.42 -6.65
CA LEU A 101 -8.28 7.80 -6.26
C LEU A 101 -8.11 6.29 -6.02
N GLY A 102 -7.46 5.59 -6.94
CA GLY A 102 -7.17 4.17 -6.79
C GLY A 102 -6.34 3.87 -5.54
N THR A 103 -5.25 4.63 -5.33
CA THR A 103 -4.38 4.49 -4.15
C THR A 103 -5.14 4.74 -2.84
N LEU A 104 -5.95 5.80 -2.80
CA LEU A 104 -6.77 6.14 -1.64
C LEU A 104 -7.78 5.03 -1.33
N LEU A 105 -8.45 4.50 -2.35
CA LEU A 105 -9.46 3.46 -2.22
C LEU A 105 -8.86 2.17 -1.68
N VAL A 106 -7.71 1.74 -2.21
CA VAL A 106 -6.96 0.57 -1.72
C VAL A 106 -6.59 0.78 -0.25
N THR A 107 -6.05 1.94 0.12
CA THR A 107 -5.67 2.23 1.51
C THR A 107 -6.87 2.18 2.45
N ILE A 108 -8.01 2.74 2.05
CA ILE A 108 -9.23 2.73 2.86
C ILE A 108 -9.71 1.30 3.08
N ILE A 109 -9.80 0.49 2.02
CA ILE A 109 -10.24 -0.90 2.11
C ILE A 109 -9.30 -1.71 3.00
N ALA A 110 -8.00 -1.58 2.80
CA ALA A 110 -7.00 -2.26 3.61
C ALA A 110 -7.08 -1.86 5.10
N SER A 111 -7.51 -0.63 5.38
CA SER A 111 -7.71 -0.13 6.76
C SER A 111 -8.97 -0.64 7.44
N LEU A 112 -9.88 -1.29 6.72
CA LEU A 112 -11.14 -1.85 7.26
C LEU A 112 -10.90 -3.18 8.00
N LYS A 113 -9.89 -3.26 8.83
CA LYS A 113 -9.51 -4.48 9.56
C LYS A 113 -10.74 -5.19 10.15
N PRO A 114 -11.14 -6.36 9.65
CA PRO A 114 -12.25 -7.11 10.23
C PRO A 114 -11.90 -7.62 11.63
N LYS A 115 -12.84 -7.64 12.55
CA LYS A 115 -12.63 -8.07 13.95
C LYS A 115 -12.02 -9.47 14.10
N PHE A 116 -12.22 -10.35 13.12
CA PHE A 116 -11.67 -11.71 13.17
C PHE A 116 -10.12 -11.75 13.03
N ILE A 117 -9.46 -10.63 12.71
CA ILE A 117 -8.01 -10.58 12.51
C ILE A 117 -7.26 -10.54 13.84
N GLU A 118 -7.88 -9.99 14.89
CA GLU A 118 -7.23 -9.68 16.18
C GLU A 118 -6.71 -10.92 16.93
N ASP A 119 -7.24 -12.13 16.64
CA ASP A 119 -6.95 -13.31 17.43
C ASP A 119 -5.73 -14.13 17.00
N LYS A 120 -5.27 -14.03 15.73
CA LYS A 120 -4.19 -14.90 15.22
C LYS A 120 -3.39 -14.24 14.10
N ILE A 121 -2.05 -14.36 14.16
CA ILE A 121 -1.13 -13.78 13.20
C ILE A 121 -1.38 -14.20 11.74
N TRP A 122 -1.76 -15.46 11.50
CA TRP A 122 -2.05 -15.92 10.14
C TRP A 122 -3.25 -15.21 9.50
N ARG A 123 -4.23 -14.77 10.30
CA ARG A 123 -5.39 -13.99 9.84
C ARG A 123 -4.99 -12.58 9.39
N TYR A 124 -3.98 -12.01 10.03
CA TYR A 124 -3.36 -10.76 9.60
C TYR A 124 -2.77 -10.90 8.19
N TYR A 125 -1.96 -11.92 7.95
CA TYR A 125 -1.40 -12.17 6.63
C TYR A 125 -2.46 -12.52 5.59
N LEU A 126 -3.51 -13.22 5.99
CA LEU A 126 -4.65 -13.49 5.11
C LEU A 126 -5.35 -12.19 4.69
N TRP A 127 -5.58 -11.27 5.63
CA TRP A 127 -6.19 -9.97 5.33
C TRP A 127 -5.28 -9.11 4.46
N LEU A 128 -4.00 -9.09 4.73
CA LEU A 128 -3.02 -8.38 3.91
C LEU A 128 -3.03 -8.90 2.47
N SER A 129 -3.00 -10.22 2.29
CA SER A 129 -3.07 -10.84 0.97
C SER A 129 -4.40 -10.54 0.26
N ALA A 130 -5.52 -10.65 0.98
CA ALA A 130 -6.84 -10.32 0.44
C ALA A 130 -6.93 -8.83 0.05
N SER A 131 -6.45 -7.93 0.90
CA SER A 131 -6.43 -6.49 0.63
C SER A 131 -5.56 -6.15 -0.58
N LEU A 132 -4.43 -6.85 -0.76
CA LEU A 132 -3.57 -6.65 -1.91
C LEU A 132 -4.26 -7.10 -3.22
N VAL A 133 -4.88 -8.29 -3.22
CA VAL A 133 -5.57 -8.82 -4.41
C VAL A 133 -6.80 -7.96 -4.75
N ILE A 134 -7.66 -7.69 -3.77
CA ILE A 134 -8.85 -6.86 -3.96
C ILE A 134 -8.45 -5.45 -4.38
N GLY A 135 -7.46 -4.87 -3.69
CA GLY A 135 -6.93 -3.55 -4.00
C GLY A 135 -6.36 -3.48 -5.41
N TYR A 136 -5.63 -4.51 -5.85
CA TYR A 136 -5.11 -4.59 -7.21
C TYR A 136 -6.23 -4.61 -8.25
N VAL A 137 -7.22 -5.48 -8.07
CA VAL A 137 -8.36 -5.59 -9.00
C VAL A 137 -9.12 -4.27 -9.09
N LEU A 138 -9.36 -3.60 -7.96
CA LEU A 138 -10.05 -2.31 -7.94
C LEU A 138 -9.21 -1.21 -8.55
N PHE A 139 -7.92 -1.13 -8.25
CA PHE A 139 -7.01 -0.13 -8.79
C PHE A 139 -6.92 -0.25 -10.31
N GLU A 140 -6.62 -1.44 -10.84
CA GLU A 140 -6.54 -1.67 -12.28
C GLU A 140 -7.91 -1.54 -12.95
N GLY A 141 -8.99 -1.91 -12.26
CA GLY A 141 -10.36 -1.70 -12.75
C GLY A 141 -10.67 -0.22 -12.96
N ILE A 142 -10.27 0.66 -12.04
CA ILE A 142 -10.41 2.11 -12.17
C ILE A 142 -9.56 2.62 -13.34
N ILE A 143 -8.31 2.15 -13.47
CA ILE A 143 -7.42 2.51 -14.58
C ILE A 143 -8.03 2.09 -15.92
N LEU A 144 -8.52 0.85 -16.06
CA LEU A 144 -9.15 0.34 -17.28
C LEU A 144 -10.42 1.11 -17.64
N LEU A 145 -11.28 1.38 -16.65
CA LEU A 145 -12.49 2.16 -16.85
C LEU A 145 -12.15 3.58 -17.32
N SER A 146 -11.18 4.22 -16.68
CA SER A 146 -10.74 5.57 -17.06
C SER A 146 -10.12 5.58 -18.47
N ALA A 147 -9.32 4.57 -18.83
CA ALA A 147 -8.77 4.42 -20.16
C ALA A 147 -9.88 4.32 -21.24
N THR A 148 -10.89 3.52 -20.96
CA THR A 148 -12.02 3.34 -21.88
C THR A 148 -12.81 4.63 -22.05
N LEU A 149 -13.06 5.36 -20.96
CA LEU A 149 -13.83 6.61 -20.99
C LEU A 149 -13.06 7.79 -21.62
N MET A 150 -11.74 7.87 -21.38
CA MET A 150 -10.93 9.01 -21.86
C MET A 150 -10.37 8.80 -23.26
N LEU A 151 -9.94 7.58 -23.60
CA LEU A 151 -9.24 7.26 -24.85
C LEU A 151 -10.09 6.44 -25.82
N GLY A 152 -11.29 6.03 -25.42
CA GLY A 152 -12.15 5.15 -26.21
C GLY A 152 -11.61 3.71 -26.36
N SER A 153 -10.47 3.40 -25.73
CA SER A 153 -9.87 2.07 -25.81
C SER A 153 -8.90 1.81 -24.65
N SER A 154 -8.80 0.54 -24.25
CA SER A 154 -7.80 0.06 -23.29
C SER A 154 -6.50 -0.42 -23.98
N HIS A 155 -6.19 0.08 -25.18
CA HIS A 155 -5.01 -0.32 -25.96
C HIS A 155 -3.74 -0.05 -25.15
N GLY A 156 -2.96 -1.11 -24.91
CA GLY A 156 -1.74 -1.07 -24.08
C GLY A 156 -1.85 -1.77 -22.72
N LEU A 157 -3.06 -1.93 -22.16
CA LEU A 157 -3.29 -2.68 -20.93
C LEU A 157 -3.64 -4.15 -21.24
N THR A 158 -2.69 -4.86 -21.82
CA THR A 158 -2.85 -6.30 -22.09
C THR A 158 -2.75 -7.13 -20.81
N VAL A 159 -3.29 -8.36 -20.84
CA VAL A 159 -3.19 -9.32 -19.72
C VAL A 159 -1.73 -9.52 -19.29
N GLY A 160 -0.80 -9.55 -20.24
CA GLY A 160 0.64 -9.68 -19.94
C GLY A 160 1.21 -8.45 -19.23
N VAL A 161 0.74 -7.25 -19.52
CA VAL A 161 1.13 -6.02 -18.82
C VAL A 161 0.57 -6.03 -17.41
N LEU A 162 -0.73 -6.31 -17.25
CA LEU A 162 -1.39 -6.42 -15.96
C LEU A 162 -0.72 -7.47 -15.07
N GLY A 163 -0.41 -8.66 -15.63
CA GLY A 163 0.31 -9.71 -14.90
C GLY A 163 1.67 -9.25 -14.37
N ARG A 164 2.47 -8.52 -15.18
CA ARG A 164 3.76 -7.96 -14.74
C ARG A 164 3.61 -6.93 -13.64
N ILE A 165 2.60 -6.06 -13.72
CA ILE A 165 2.31 -5.08 -12.68
C ILE A 165 1.89 -5.80 -11.39
N PHE A 166 1.04 -6.83 -11.48
CA PHE A 166 0.65 -7.64 -10.34
C PHE A 166 1.85 -8.29 -9.64
N VAL A 167 2.72 -8.98 -10.39
CA VAL A 167 3.93 -9.62 -9.84
C VAL A 167 4.82 -8.58 -9.14
N LYS A 168 5.02 -7.40 -9.74
CA LYS A 168 5.78 -6.31 -9.12
C LYS A 168 5.16 -5.91 -7.76
N ASN A 169 3.84 -5.72 -7.71
CA ASN A 169 3.15 -5.40 -6.47
C ASN A 169 3.30 -6.52 -5.43
N MET A 170 3.19 -7.80 -5.83
CA MET A 170 3.41 -8.94 -4.92
C MET A 170 4.82 -8.94 -4.32
N VAL A 171 5.85 -8.76 -5.15
CA VAL A 171 7.26 -8.73 -4.68
C VAL A 171 7.47 -7.61 -3.68
N TRP A 172 6.96 -6.41 -3.96
CA TRP A 172 7.05 -5.29 -3.02
C TRP A 172 6.27 -5.52 -1.73
N ALA A 173 5.08 -6.10 -1.81
CA ALA A 173 4.30 -6.42 -0.62
C ALA A 173 5.04 -7.44 0.27
N ILE A 174 5.64 -8.47 -0.30
CA ILE A 174 6.46 -9.45 0.43
C ILE A 174 7.66 -8.75 1.09
N ALA A 175 8.42 -7.95 0.33
CA ALA A 175 9.59 -7.25 0.86
C ALA A 175 9.23 -6.31 2.02
N LEU A 176 8.16 -5.52 1.87
CA LEU A 176 7.69 -4.61 2.92
C LEU A 176 7.15 -5.36 4.14
N THR A 177 6.51 -6.51 3.94
CA THR A 177 6.03 -7.36 5.05
C THR A 177 7.21 -7.92 5.85
N PHE A 178 8.25 -8.38 5.17
CA PHE A 178 9.49 -8.80 5.85
C PHE A 178 10.11 -7.65 6.64
N LEU A 179 10.22 -6.48 6.04
CA LEU A 179 10.78 -5.30 6.71
C LEU A 179 9.95 -4.85 7.92
N HIS A 180 8.64 -5.01 7.87
CA HIS A 180 7.74 -4.70 8.99
C HIS A 180 7.87 -5.70 10.15
N GLY A 181 8.22 -6.97 9.84
CA GLY A 181 8.37 -8.03 10.83
C GLY A 181 9.73 -8.06 11.52
N LEU A 182 10.70 -7.20 11.09
CA LEU A 182 12.00 -7.00 11.74
C LEU A 182 11.90 -5.97 12.86
#